data_e00d052a0b304b71392debef87dfd1e1
#
_entry.id   e00d052a0b304b71392debef87dfd1e1
#
_cell.length_a   1.000
_cell.length_b   1.000
_cell.length_c   1.000
_cell.angle_alpha   90.00
_cell.angle_beta   90.00
_cell.angle_gamma   90.00
#
_symmetry.space_group_name_H-M   'P 1'
#
loop_
_entity.id
_entity.type
_entity.pdbx_description
1 polymer ?
#
loop_
_entity_poly.entity_id
_entity_poly.type
_entity_poly.pdbx_seq_one_letter_code
_entity_poly.pdbx_strand_id
1 'polypeptide(L)'
;MVSGALNVDPAKFQSKSAKSVRSRIGNIRPCLPEDMDLPAFWAYLKKTLSGSGFQQDALSEEELRAVEELKCSKYDTWEWNFGRSPQYDLVNKRRFDGGSLEAGVHVEKGVITNIGFFGDFLAVSPLDPLVQALEGCPFRREDVSAVLDRFPLGELFGGITRQEILDTLFHAGDLEP
;
A
#
# COMPACT_ATOMS: atom_id res chain seq x y z
N MET A 1 16.11 -4.91 16.79
CA MET A 1 15.27 -3.73 17.07
C MET A 1 14.71 -3.24 15.75
N VAL A 2 13.48 -3.69 15.41
CA VAL A 2 12.85 -3.42 14.09
C VAL A 2 12.34 -1.98 13.99
N SER A 3 11.91 -1.40 15.11
CA SER A 3 11.31 -0.05 15.14
C SER A 3 12.27 1.11 14.84
N GLY A 4 13.57 0.90 14.89
CA GLY A 4 14.57 1.92 14.56
C GLY A 4 15.02 1.89 13.09
N ALA A 5 14.70 0.81 12.38
CA ALA A 5 15.05 0.64 10.97
C ALA A 5 13.90 1.01 10.00
N LEU A 6 12.68 1.15 10.52
CA LEU A 6 11.52 1.55 9.75
C LEU A 6 11.17 3.01 10.03
N ASN A 7 11.19 3.82 9.00
CA ASN A 7 10.62 5.17 9.04
C ASN A 7 9.10 5.05 9.08
N VAL A 8 8.56 4.85 10.28
CA VAL A 8 7.13 4.56 10.47
C VAL A 8 6.37 5.88 10.51
N ASP A 9 5.40 6.03 9.63
CA ASP A 9 4.48 7.16 9.59
C ASP A 9 3.84 7.39 10.97
N PRO A 10 3.94 8.62 11.55
CA PRO A 10 3.34 8.96 12.83
C PRO A 10 1.84 8.65 12.94
N ALA A 11 1.10 8.71 11.81
CA ALA A 11 -0.32 8.36 11.77
C ALA A 11 -0.60 6.90 12.15
N LYS A 12 0.34 5.99 11.97
CA LYS A 12 0.22 4.59 12.43
C LYS A 12 0.19 4.45 13.95
N PHE A 13 0.70 5.44 14.68
CA PHE A 13 0.65 5.46 16.14
C PHE A 13 -0.67 5.99 16.71
N GLN A 14 -1.52 6.62 15.89
CA GLN A 14 -2.83 7.14 16.29
C GLN A 14 -3.96 6.10 16.15
N SER A 15 -3.69 4.95 15.58
CA SER A 15 -4.65 3.86 15.47
C SER A 15 -5.03 3.32 16.84
N LYS A 16 -6.32 3.32 17.17
CA LYS A 16 -6.88 2.75 18.42
C LYS A 16 -6.54 1.26 18.61
N SER A 17 -6.19 0.55 17.53
CA SER A 17 -5.84 -0.88 17.54
C SER A 17 -4.36 -1.15 17.83
N ALA A 18 -3.46 -0.16 17.73
CA ALA A 18 -2.01 -0.33 17.85
C ALA A 18 -1.40 0.59 18.90
N LYS A 19 -1.89 0.54 20.14
CA LYS A 19 -1.39 1.39 21.23
C LYS A 19 0.10 1.19 21.58
N SER A 20 0.75 0.20 21.11
CA SER A 20 2.22 0.09 21.11
C SER A 20 2.64 -1.18 20.38
N VAL A 21 3.34 -1.05 19.27
CA VAL A 21 4.01 -2.17 18.60
C VAL A 21 4.95 -2.87 19.58
N ARG A 22 5.64 -2.13 20.47
CA ARG A 22 6.58 -2.67 21.47
C ARG A 22 5.93 -3.59 22.50
N SER A 23 4.68 -3.35 22.90
CA SER A 23 4.00 -4.20 23.88
C SER A 23 3.42 -5.48 23.28
N ARG A 24 3.39 -5.58 21.95
CA ARG A 24 2.81 -6.73 21.22
C ARG A 24 3.86 -7.54 20.46
N ILE A 25 5.11 -7.07 20.44
CA ILE A 25 6.22 -7.73 19.76
C ILE A 25 7.20 -8.20 20.82
N GLY A 26 7.51 -9.47 20.82
CA GLY A 26 8.55 -10.08 21.66
C GLY A 26 9.47 -10.96 20.83
N ASN A 27 10.65 -11.24 21.36
CA ASN A 27 11.47 -12.30 20.82
C ASN A 27 10.88 -13.65 21.20
N ILE A 28 10.79 -14.55 20.23
CA ILE A 28 10.35 -15.93 20.49
C ILE A 28 11.43 -16.78 21.16
N ARG A 29 12.71 -16.39 21.06
CA ARG A 29 13.85 -17.14 21.59
C ARG A 29 13.72 -17.49 23.09
N PRO A 30 13.27 -16.59 23.99
CA PRO A 30 13.04 -16.94 25.38
C PRO A 30 11.89 -17.93 25.61
N CYS A 31 11.01 -18.11 24.63
CA CYS A 31 9.87 -19.03 24.71
C CYS A 31 10.15 -20.38 24.08
N LEU A 32 11.33 -20.58 23.49
CA LEU A 32 11.72 -21.86 22.91
C LEU A 32 12.13 -22.85 24.01
N PRO A 33 11.81 -24.14 23.88
CA PRO A 33 12.20 -25.16 24.85
C PRO A 33 13.72 -25.34 24.93
N GLU A 34 14.42 -25.07 23.86
CA GLU A 34 15.88 -25.11 23.75
C GLU A 34 16.37 -23.87 23.04
N ASP A 35 17.56 -23.37 23.43
CA ASP A 35 18.16 -22.23 22.72
C ASP A 35 18.60 -22.69 21.33
N MET A 36 18.14 -21.98 20.30
CA MET A 36 18.48 -22.27 18.92
C MET A 36 18.68 -20.97 18.13
N ASP A 37 19.60 -21.02 17.18
CA ASP A 37 19.83 -19.94 16.23
C ASP A 37 18.76 -19.95 15.12
N LEU A 38 18.77 -18.93 14.27
CA LEU A 38 17.79 -18.79 13.18
C LEU A 38 17.83 -19.96 12.18
N PRO A 39 18.99 -20.47 11.73
CA PRO A 39 19.04 -21.67 10.89
C PRO A 39 18.43 -22.90 11.54
N ALA A 40 18.73 -23.17 12.80
CA ALA A 40 18.17 -24.29 13.55
C ALA A 40 16.66 -24.17 13.74
N PHE A 41 16.16 -22.97 14.08
CA PHE A 41 14.74 -22.68 14.16
C PHE A 41 14.02 -22.90 12.81
N TRP A 42 14.64 -22.46 11.71
CA TRP A 42 14.10 -22.65 10.39
C TRP A 42 14.04 -24.14 10.00
N ALA A 43 15.06 -24.91 10.32
CA ALA A 43 15.07 -26.36 10.10
C ALA A 43 13.99 -27.08 10.94
N TYR A 44 13.81 -26.67 12.20
CA TYR A 44 12.76 -27.17 13.06
C TYR A 44 11.36 -26.87 12.49
N LEU A 45 11.14 -25.63 12.05
CA LEU A 45 9.86 -25.21 11.46
C LEU A 45 9.53 -26.03 10.20
N LYS A 46 10.51 -26.17 9.29
CA LYS A 46 10.35 -26.99 8.08
C LYS A 46 9.97 -28.44 8.43
N LYS A 47 10.67 -29.05 9.39
CA LYS A 47 10.40 -30.43 9.83
C LYS A 47 8.98 -30.56 10.39
N THR A 48 8.55 -29.59 11.19
CA THR A 48 7.21 -29.59 11.79
C THR A 48 6.12 -29.45 10.74
N LEU A 49 6.29 -28.54 9.79
CA LEU A 49 5.35 -28.32 8.69
C LEU A 49 5.28 -29.55 7.77
N SER A 50 6.42 -30.15 7.44
CA SER A 50 6.46 -31.37 6.60
C SER A 50 5.71 -32.54 7.25
N GLY A 51 5.77 -32.67 8.58
CA GLY A 51 4.99 -33.64 9.34
C GLY A 51 3.47 -33.41 9.29
N SER A 52 3.03 -32.22 8.90
CA SER A 52 1.62 -31.82 8.72
C SER A 52 1.12 -31.98 7.28
N GLY A 53 1.85 -32.68 6.41
CA GLY A 53 1.47 -32.94 5.01
C GLY A 53 1.94 -31.90 4.00
N PHE A 54 2.74 -30.92 4.41
CA PHE A 54 3.39 -29.98 3.48
C PHE A 54 4.54 -30.67 2.75
N GLN A 55 4.61 -30.48 1.44
CA GLN A 55 5.76 -30.87 0.63
C GLN A 55 6.66 -29.65 0.43
N GLN A 56 7.96 -29.86 0.58
CA GLN A 56 8.94 -28.86 0.18
C GLN A 56 9.18 -29.02 -1.32
N ASP A 57 8.90 -27.95 -2.06
CA ASP A 57 9.18 -27.88 -3.48
C ASP A 57 10.31 -26.88 -3.75
N ALA A 58 10.91 -26.94 -4.91
CA ALA A 58 11.93 -26.02 -5.38
C ALA A 58 11.56 -25.59 -6.80
N LEU A 59 11.82 -24.31 -7.09
CA LEU A 59 11.63 -23.81 -8.44
C LEU A 59 12.54 -24.56 -9.44
N SER A 60 11.99 -24.91 -10.57
CA SER A 60 12.74 -25.47 -11.70
C SER A 60 13.68 -24.42 -12.30
N GLU A 61 14.65 -24.86 -13.10
CA GLU A 61 15.54 -23.94 -13.82
C GLU A 61 14.78 -23.04 -14.78
N GLU A 62 13.67 -23.48 -15.35
CA GLU A 62 12.82 -22.70 -16.23
C GLU A 62 12.10 -21.60 -15.46
N GLU A 63 11.53 -21.93 -14.30
CA GLU A 63 10.89 -20.96 -13.41
C GLU A 63 11.90 -19.94 -12.86
N LEU A 64 13.11 -20.37 -12.51
CA LEU A 64 14.18 -19.46 -12.08
C LEU A 64 14.58 -18.50 -13.20
N ARG A 65 14.64 -18.98 -14.47
CA ARG A 65 14.88 -18.09 -15.61
C ARG A 65 13.74 -17.09 -15.81
N ALA A 66 12.50 -17.52 -15.69
CA ALA A 66 11.35 -16.64 -15.80
C ALA A 66 11.34 -15.57 -14.67
N VAL A 67 11.74 -15.93 -13.46
CA VAL A 67 11.93 -14.98 -12.35
C VAL A 67 13.01 -13.95 -12.69
N GLU A 68 14.17 -14.37 -13.22
CA GLU A 68 15.24 -13.44 -13.59
C GLU A 68 14.85 -12.53 -14.77
N GLU A 69 14.12 -13.05 -15.76
CA GLU A 69 13.55 -12.23 -16.84
C GLU A 69 12.58 -11.18 -16.30
N LEU A 70 11.68 -11.57 -15.43
CA LEU A 70 10.73 -10.65 -14.80
C LEU A 70 11.44 -9.60 -13.94
N LYS A 71 12.46 -10.00 -13.20
CA LYS A 71 13.29 -9.09 -12.42
C LYS A 71 13.94 -8.05 -13.33
N CYS A 72 14.67 -8.47 -14.36
CA CYS A 72 15.36 -7.56 -15.27
C CYS A 72 14.41 -6.67 -16.09
N SER A 73 13.28 -7.22 -16.57
CA SER A 73 12.35 -6.48 -17.44
C SER A 73 11.45 -5.51 -16.69
N LYS A 74 11.24 -5.71 -15.39
CA LYS A 74 10.31 -4.91 -14.58
C LYS A 74 10.98 -4.35 -13.34
N TYR A 75 11.42 -5.20 -12.42
CA TYR A 75 11.80 -4.78 -11.07
C TYR A 75 13.14 -4.04 -11.00
N ASP A 76 14.08 -4.34 -11.90
CA ASP A 76 15.36 -3.64 -11.97
C ASP A 76 15.30 -2.38 -12.87
N THR A 77 14.15 -2.08 -13.49
CA THR A 77 14.02 -0.91 -14.35
C THR A 77 13.98 0.38 -13.53
N TRP A 78 14.49 1.47 -14.13
CA TRP A 78 14.41 2.81 -13.56
C TRP A 78 12.95 3.25 -13.37
N GLU A 79 12.09 2.93 -14.34
CA GLU A 79 10.66 3.26 -14.33
C GLU A 79 9.95 2.63 -13.13
N TRP A 80 10.29 1.39 -12.79
CA TRP A 80 9.71 0.71 -11.64
C TRP A 80 10.17 1.32 -10.32
N ASN A 81 11.47 1.61 -10.20
CA ASN A 81 12.07 2.04 -8.94
C ASN A 81 11.94 3.55 -8.69
N PHE A 82 11.94 4.36 -9.75
CA PHE A 82 12.05 5.83 -9.64
C PHE A 82 11.09 6.58 -10.57
N GLY A 83 10.74 6.03 -11.75
CA GLY A 83 10.01 6.72 -12.79
C GLY A 83 8.53 6.96 -12.49
N ARG A 84 7.98 6.31 -11.47
CA ARG A 84 6.59 6.45 -11.02
C ARG A 84 6.46 7.27 -9.73
N SER A 85 7.23 8.31 -9.61
CA SER A 85 7.06 9.32 -8.56
C SER A 85 6.58 10.63 -9.21
N PRO A 86 5.30 10.72 -9.63
CA PRO A 86 4.78 11.96 -10.18
C PRO A 86 4.88 13.04 -9.11
N GLN A 87 5.26 14.26 -9.53
CA GLN A 87 5.17 15.41 -8.65
C GLN A 87 3.71 15.80 -8.54
N TYR A 88 3.18 15.82 -7.33
CA TYR A 88 1.85 16.30 -7.04
C TYR A 88 1.93 17.65 -6.35
N ASP A 89 1.07 18.60 -6.74
CA ASP A 89 0.96 19.91 -6.09
C ASP A 89 0.21 19.79 -4.77
N LEU A 90 -0.75 18.88 -4.73
CA LEU A 90 -1.59 18.61 -3.57
C LEU A 90 -1.43 17.15 -3.18
N VAL A 91 -1.08 16.88 -1.94
CA VAL A 91 -1.05 15.53 -1.37
C VAL A 91 -1.80 15.56 -0.05
N ASN A 92 -2.92 14.88 -0.01
CA ASN A 92 -3.75 14.78 1.19
C ASN A 92 -3.84 13.32 1.62
N LYS A 93 -3.74 13.09 2.93
CA LYS A 93 -3.85 11.77 3.52
C LYS A 93 -4.86 11.76 4.65
N ARG A 94 -5.77 10.77 4.62
CA ARG A 94 -6.78 10.58 5.64
C ARG A 94 -6.93 9.11 6.01
N ARG A 95 -7.37 8.88 7.23
CA ARG A 95 -7.69 7.54 7.72
C ARG A 95 -9.19 7.42 7.97
N PHE A 96 -9.76 6.35 7.43
CA PHE A 96 -11.16 5.98 7.53
C PHE A 96 -11.30 4.57 8.10
N ASP A 97 -12.51 4.13 8.37
CA ASP A 97 -12.76 2.76 8.82
C ASP A 97 -12.37 1.73 7.75
N GLY A 98 -12.50 2.07 6.48
CA GLY A 98 -12.09 1.24 5.33
C GLY A 98 -10.59 1.22 5.04
N GLY A 99 -9.77 1.97 5.77
CA GLY A 99 -8.32 2.05 5.56
C GLY A 99 -7.81 3.50 5.47
N SER A 100 -6.52 3.64 5.19
CA SER A 100 -5.91 4.95 4.89
C SER A 100 -6.01 5.23 3.40
N LEU A 101 -6.35 6.45 3.05
CA LEU A 101 -6.31 6.96 1.68
C LEU A 101 -5.38 8.17 1.61
N GLU A 102 -4.44 8.12 0.71
CA GLU A 102 -3.59 9.23 0.32
C GLU A 102 -3.88 9.53 -1.16
N ALA A 103 -4.23 10.77 -1.46
CA ALA A 103 -4.50 11.23 -2.81
C ALA A 103 -3.51 12.33 -3.18
N GLY A 104 -2.76 12.09 -4.27
CA GLY A 104 -1.88 13.08 -4.88
C GLY A 104 -2.51 13.62 -6.16
N VAL A 105 -2.52 14.92 -6.35
CA VAL A 105 -3.10 15.59 -7.53
C VAL A 105 -2.14 16.66 -8.04
N HIS A 106 -1.93 16.69 -9.36
CA HIS A 106 -1.29 17.79 -10.07
C HIS A 106 -2.35 18.50 -10.90
N VAL A 107 -2.44 19.82 -10.72
CA VAL A 107 -3.49 20.63 -11.35
C VAL A 107 -2.87 21.75 -12.17
N GLU A 108 -3.13 21.77 -13.47
CA GLU A 108 -2.74 22.89 -14.35
C GLU A 108 -3.98 23.60 -14.88
N LYS A 109 -4.00 24.92 -14.70
CA LYS A 109 -5.10 25.79 -15.18
C LYS A 109 -6.49 25.31 -14.74
N GLY A 110 -6.57 24.72 -13.53
CA GLY A 110 -7.82 24.22 -12.95
C GLY A 110 -8.26 22.85 -13.46
N VAL A 111 -7.41 22.14 -14.19
CA VAL A 111 -7.66 20.81 -14.73
C VAL A 111 -6.67 19.80 -14.13
N ILE A 112 -7.14 18.64 -13.79
CA ILE A 112 -6.29 17.54 -13.30
C ILE A 112 -5.42 17.04 -14.46
N THR A 113 -4.11 17.13 -14.32
CA THR A 113 -3.15 16.60 -15.31
C THR A 113 -2.50 15.32 -14.85
N ASN A 114 -2.46 15.09 -13.54
CA ASN A 114 -2.03 13.82 -12.96
C ASN A 114 -2.74 13.60 -11.62
N ILE A 115 -3.12 12.37 -11.33
CA ILE A 115 -3.75 11.99 -10.06
C ILE A 115 -3.32 10.58 -9.68
N GLY A 116 -3.12 10.36 -8.39
CA GLY A 116 -2.80 9.03 -7.85
C GLY A 116 -3.45 8.80 -6.49
N PHE A 117 -3.78 7.55 -6.24
CA PHE A 117 -4.35 7.10 -4.97
C PHE A 117 -3.46 6.03 -4.37
N PHE A 118 -3.10 6.21 -3.11
CA PHE A 118 -2.21 5.32 -2.35
C PHE A 118 -2.83 5.04 -0.99
N GLY A 119 -2.50 3.90 -0.40
CA GLY A 119 -3.00 3.58 0.93
C GLY A 119 -3.00 2.09 1.26
N ASP A 120 -3.70 1.75 2.34
CA ASP A 120 -3.87 0.38 2.82
C ASP A 120 -5.32 -0.13 2.65
N PHE A 121 -6.09 0.52 1.77
CA PHE A 121 -7.44 0.07 1.40
C PHE A 121 -7.40 -1.18 0.51
N LEU A 122 -8.43 -2.02 0.64
CA LEU A 122 -8.52 -3.30 -0.10
C LEU A 122 -9.17 -3.09 -1.47
N ALA A 123 -8.35 -2.83 -2.49
CA ALA A 123 -8.79 -2.80 -3.88
C ALA A 123 -8.80 -4.22 -4.46
N VAL A 124 -9.89 -4.59 -5.14
CA VAL A 124 -10.01 -5.85 -5.90
C VAL A 124 -9.91 -5.63 -7.41
N SER A 125 -9.99 -4.38 -7.84
CA SER A 125 -9.86 -3.96 -9.24
C SER A 125 -8.79 -2.88 -9.39
N PRO A 126 -8.12 -2.77 -10.56
CA PRO A 126 -7.10 -1.74 -10.79
C PRO A 126 -7.71 -0.34 -10.84
N LEU A 127 -6.98 0.65 -10.32
CA LEU A 127 -7.39 2.06 -10.29
C LEU A 127 -7.14 2.80 -11.61
N ASP A 128 -6.34 2.23 -12.51
CA ASP A 128 -5.93 2.88 -13.76
C ASP A 128 -7.09 3.44 -14.59
N PRO A 129 -8.24 2.74 -14.76
CA PRO A 129 -9.38 3.30 -15.52
C PRO A 129 -10.00 4.54 -14.86
N LEU A 130 -10.05 4.58 -13.53
CA LEU A 130 -10.53 5.74 -12.79
C LEU A 130 -9.55 6.91 -12.89
N VAL A 131 -8.25 6.65 -12.72
CA VAL A 131 -7.18 7.64 -12.86
C VAL A 131 -7.26 8.30 -14.24
N GLN A 132 -7.33 7.50 -15.32
CA GLN A 132 -7.47 8.01 -16.69
C GLN A 132 -8.74 8.84 -16.90
N ALA A 133 -9.84 8.48 -16.25
CA ALA A 133 -11.11 9.23 -16.38
C ALA A 133 -11.08 10.55 -15.60
N LEU A 134 -10.23 10.66 -14.58
CA LEU A 134 -10.04 11.89 -13.80
C LEU A 134 -9.03 12.84 -14.45
N GLU A 135 -8.06 12.34 -15.19
CA GLU A 135 -7.15 13.16 -15.98
C GLU A 135 -7.92 13.92 -17.06
N GLY A 136 -7.70 15.23 -17.16
CA GLY A 136 -8.46 16.13 -18.02
C GLY A 136 -9.76 16.66 -17.41
N CYS A 137 -10.17 16.15 -16.24
CA CYS A 137 -11.35 16.64 -15.52
C CYS A 137 -11.05 17.98 -14.82
N PRO A 138 -11.96 18.97 -14.81
CA PRO A 138 -11.82 20.14 -13.96
C PRO A 138 -11.71 19.75 -12.49
N PHE A 139 -10.75 20.33 -11.78
CA PHE A 139 -10.56 20.07 -10.34
C PHE A 139 -11.61 20.81 -9.52
N ARG A 140 -12.85 20.37 -9.67
CA ARG A 140 -14.02 20.85 -8.91
C ARG A 140 -14.73 19.67 -8.30
N ARG A 141 -15.25 19.85 -7.09
CA ARG A 141 -15.89 18.76 -6.31
C ARG A 141 -17.04 18.09 -7.09
N GLU A 142 -17.82 18.87 -7.81
CA GLU A 142 -18.97 18.39 -8.59
C GLU A 142 -18.52 17.57 -9.80
N ASP A 143 -17.51 18.06 -10.54
CA ASP A 143 -16.99 17.40 -11.74
C ASP A 143 -16.32 16.07 -11.37
N VAL A 144 -15.46 16.07 -10.36
CA VAL A 144 -14.81 14.86 -9.84
C VAL A 144 -15.85 13.87 -9.30
N SER A 145 -16.87 14.35 -8.56
CA SER A 145 -17.95 13.51 -8.07
C SER A 145 -18.69 12.81 -9.20
N ALA A 146 -18.99 13.53 -10.30
CA ALA A 146 -19.67 12.97 -11.46
C ALA A 146 -18.81 11.88 -12.17
N VAL A 147 -17.49 12.01 -12.14
CA VAL A 147 -16.60 10.95 -12.64
C VAL A 147 -16.64 9.74 -11.70
N LEU A 148 -16.51 9.95 -10.38
CA LEU A 148 -16.53 8.87 -9.39
C LEU A 148 -17.82 8.05 -9.45
N ASP A 149 -18.98 8.67 -9.73
CA ASP A 149 -20.28 8.01 -9.81
C ASP A 149 -20.37 6.96 -10.95
N ARG A 150 -19.43 6.99 -11.89
CA ARG A 150 -19.37 6.06 -13.02
C ARG A 150 -18.61 4.78 -12.72
N PHE A 151 -17.99 4.68 -11.55
CA PHE A 151 -17.09 3.58 -11.18
C PHE A 151 -17.59 2.81 -9.96
N PRO A 152 -17.33 1.51 -9.87
CA PRO A 152 -17.67 0.67 -8.72
C PRO A 152 -16.68 0.93 -7.56
N LEU A 153 -16.87 2.03 -6.84
CA LEU A 153 -15.93 2.50 -5.81
C LEU A 153 -15.67 1.45 -4.70
N GLY A 154 -16.64 0.59 -4.40
CA GLY A 154 -16.46 -0.50 -3.45
C GLY A 154 -15.41 -1.53 -3.89
N GLU A 155 -15.24 -1.75 -5.21
CA GLU A 155 -14.20 -2.64 -5.74
C GLU A 155 -12.84 -1.94 -5.83
N LEU A 156 -12.84 -0.63 -6.03
CA LEU A 156 -11.63 0.18 -6.20
C LEU A 156 -11.01 0.61 -4.88
N PHE A 157 -11.84 0.90 -3.87
CA PHE A 157 -11.38 1.47 -2.59
C PHE A 157 -11.85 0.68 -1.36
N GLY A 158 -12.44 -0.51 -1.58
CA GLY A 158 -12.95 -1.31 -0.48
C GLY A 158 -14.03 -0.59 0.33
N GLY A 159 -13.81 -0.44 1.62
CA GLY A 159 -14.77 0.21 2.52
C GLY A 159 -14.76 1.74 2.53
N ILE A 160 -13.94 2.40 1.68
CA ILE A 160 -13.89 3.86 1.62
C ILE A 160 -15.02 4.39 0.73
N THR A 161 -15.80 5.28 1.26
CA THR A 161 -16.97 5.85 0.58
C THR A 161 -16.58 6.97 -0.40
N ARG A 162 -17.47 7.26 -1.37
CA ARG A 162 -17.33 8.41 -2.29
C ARG A 162 -17.08 9.72 -1.55
N GLN A 163 -17.81 9.95 -0.46
CA GLN A 163 -17.70 11.17 0.33
C GLN A 163 -16.30 11.30 0.94
N GLU A 164 -15.76 10.21 1.47
CA GLU A 164 -14.42 10.17 2.05
C GLU A 164 -13.33 10.38 1.00
N ILE A 165 -13.51 9.88 -0.23
CA ILE A 165 -12.60 10.14 -1.36
C ILE A 165 -12.62 11.64 -1.70
N LEU A 166 -13.82 12.23 -1.86
CA LEU A 166 -13.97 13.67 -2.13
C LEU A 166 -13.41 14.52 -0.99
N ASP A 167 -13.63 14.12 0.24
CA ASP A 167 -13.10 14.84 1.40
C ASP A 167 -11.57 14.74 1.49
N THR A 168 -10.97 13.67 0.98
CA THR A 168 -9.51 13.57 0.86
C THR A 168 -8.97 14.47 -0.24
N LEU A 169 -9.63 14.51 -1.40
CA LEU A 169 -9.18 15.31 -2.54
C LEU A 169 -9.33 16.82 -2.31
N PHE A 170 -10.43 17.24 -1.69
CA PHE A 170 -10.79 18.67 -1.55
C PHE A 170 -10.64 19.24 -0.13
N HIS A 171 -10.02 18.48 0.75
CA HIS A 171 -9.69 19.05 2.06
C HIS A 171 -8.54 20.02 1.87
N ALA A 172 -8.78 21.30 2.17
CA ALA A 172 -7.70 22.21 2.46
C ALA A 172 -6.98 21.65 3.69
N GLY A 173 -5.84 21.00 3.47
CA GLY A 173 -5.02 20.55 4.56
C GLY A 173 -4.79 21.70 5.51
N ASP A 174 -4.64 21.40 6.79
CA ASP A 174 -4.12 22.33 7.77
C ASP A 174 -2.76 22.83 7.28
N LEU A 175 -2.79 23.84 6.42
CA LEU A 175 -1.69 24.77 6.21
C LEU A 175 -1.70 25.65 7.45
N GLU A 176 -1.28 25.06 8.59
CA GLU A 176 -0.83 25.91 9.68
C GLU A 176 0.43 26.65 9.21
N PRO A 177 0.47 28.00 9.47
CA PRO A 177 1.53 28.88 8.99
C PRO A 177 2.89 28.60 9.63
#